data_d7cf4d1bbb19f8562086b9dbd043a8be
#
_entry.id   d7cf4d1bbb19f8562086b9dbd043a8be
#
_cell.length_a   1.000
_cell.length_b   1.000
_cell.length_c   1.000
_cell.angle_alpha   90.00
_cell.angle_beta   90.00
_cell.angle_gamma   90.00
#
_symmetry.space_group_name_H-M   'P 1'
#
loop_
_entity.id
_entity.type
_entity.pdbx_description
1 polymer ?
#
loop_
_entity_poly.entity_id
_entity_poly.type
_entity_poly.pdbx_seq_one_letter_code
_entity_poly.pdbx_strand_id
1 'polypeptide(L)'
;MVFGQTQFLPFLALASLPLLIHLLARRQRRVVPFSMTKFLQEVAQQTQGRRWLRELLLLLLRTGAVFFALMALVRPYAPVPLPLPPAPTAFALVIDNSLSMQSRSTSRSQGHETWFDRSLKSCERVLKEVGAEVALLAADNPSEPVCDFTSEPSRSLNALRQIRPTFKALDLSPALQTADSLLAQHPAAVKRILVFTDLQSEPFRSLALPSLKNQLVIVDAKPNEPVGNARLVAKLRLPLDPNTDGSAVTELKNMSNLPLNGSVVALVAKKSFARLKISLAAKEQKAVILPLPSWVLDAANQRGLVEVEIRWESELDALAWDDFVKFAFKSPKNLVVTNAVREGRQFVDTALKVTGITQKITHYALRITPDADAIIASTPTASEMARQLVDWLRQGKKALIVADNLNSPIWSMFNISVKPSKSGQKRRVQWVDESHPILQGLGNSLQSVTAQPFVEVSGSNLKALATLDDGTAFLAELPVGAGQCLLLTVPLNPQRSDLVYSPVFVPLVHRFVRFASYGHELSPQEKETKPQASLGKSTIVPESESNFILPPQNEFAIRLRKFGAMLVTADQLPAALLSETKLRDLTSLCLALSLLCLLTESIFTFILWKRAR
;
A
#
# COMPACT_ATOMS: atom_id res chain seq x y z
N MET A 1 -23.02 15.64 -31.36
CA MET A 1 -23.67 16.71 -30.59
C MET A 1 -23.88 16.22 -29.18
N VAL A 2 -23.51 17.01 -28.19
CA VAL A 2 -23.77 16.77 -26.76
C VAL A 2 -24.73 17.84 -26.30
N PHE A 3 -25.65 17.50 -25.40
CA PHE A 3 -26.65 18.42 -24.88
C PHE A 3 -26.37 18.68 -23.39
N GLY A 4 -26.28 19.96 -23.00
CA GLY A 4 -26.00 20.35 -21.62
C GLY A 4 -27.18 20.18 -20.67
N GLN A 5 -28.42 20.27 -21.18
CA GLN A 5 -29.64 20.17 -20.38
C GLN A 5 -30.61 19.19 -21.03
N THR A 6 -30.35 17.90 -20.91
CA THR A 6 -31.15 16.83 -21.52
C THR A 6 -32.61 16.78 -21.03
N GLN A 7 -32.89 17.31 -19.84
CA GLN A 7 -34.23 17.39 -19.27
C GLN A 7 -35.20 18.24 -20.11
N PHE A 8 -34.68 19.15 -20.94
CA PHE A 8 -35.51 20.00 -21.82
C PHE A 8 -35.70 19.41 -23.23
N LEU A 9 -35.08 18.26 -23.56
CA LEU A 9 -35.28 17.60 -24.85
C LEU A 9 -36.76 17.31 -25.20
N PRO A 10 -37.63 16.87 -24.27
CA PRO A 10 -39.05 16.66 -24.58
C PRO A 10 -39.77 17.93 -25.02
N PHE A 11 -39.33 19.11 -24.54
CA PHE A 11 -39.92 20.38 -24.93
C PHE A 11 -39.70 20.75 -26.40
N LEU A 12 -38.76 20.13 -27.10
CA LEU A 12 -38.59 20.30 -28.56
C LEU A 12 -39.86 19.91 -29.35
N ALA A 13 -40.70 19.06 -28.77
CA ALA A 13 -42.00 18.73 -29.36
C ALA A 13 -42.91 19.96 -29.48
N LEU A 14 -42.77 20.98 -28.60
CA LEU A 14 -43.53 22.24 -28.68
C LEU A 14 -43.16 23.06 -29.94
N ALA A 15 -42.05 22.77 -30.61
CA ALA A 15 -41.73 23.38 -31.90
C ALA A 15 -42.80 23.05 -33.00
N SER A 16 -43.54 21.97 -32.83
CA SER A 16 -44.67 21.64 -33.70
C SER A 16 -45.95 22.46 -33.48
N LEU A 17 -46.01 23.26 -32.38
CA LEU A 17 -47.19 24.03 -32.02
C LEU A 17 -47.67 25.01 -33.12
N PRO A 18 -46.78 25.79 -33.77
CA PRO A 18 -47.23 26.66 -34.88
C PRO A 18 -47.85 25.88 -36.04
N LEU A 19 -47.34 24.69 -36.34
CA LEU A 19 -47.86 23.80 -37.36
C LEU A 19 -49.26 23.29 -36.99
N LEU A 20 -49.44 22.83 -35.74
CA LEU A 20 -50.73 22.37 -35.22
C LEU A 20 -51.77 23.49 -35.25
N ILE A 21 -51.43 24.71 -34.83
CA ILE A 21 -52.33 25.88 -34.89
C ILE A 21 -52.70 26.18 -36.34
N HIS A 22 -51.76 26.13 -37.26
CA HIS A 22 -52.02 26.36 -38.68
C HIS A 22 -52.96 25.31 -39.27
N LEU A 23 -52.81 24.05 -38.93
CA LEU A 23 -53.69 22.96 -39.41
C LEU A 23 -55.09 23.08 -38.82
N LEU A 24 -55.23 23.45 -37.56
CA LEU A 24 -56.52 23.66 -36.90
C LEU A 24 -57.26 24.91 -37.44
N ALA A 25 -56.54 26.01 -37.67
CA ALA A 25 -57.11 27.24 -38.23
C ALA A 25 -57.61 27.05 -39.69
N ARG A 26 -57.07 26.13 -40.43
CA ARG A 26 -57.48 25.84 -41.83
C ARG A 26 -58.88 25.25 -41.95
N ARG A 27 -59.48 24.72 -40.86
CA ARG A 27 -60.82 24.08 -40.86
C ARG A 27 -62.01 25.05 -40.79
N GLN A 28 -61.82 26.37 -40.62
CA GLN A 28 -62.93 27.33 -40.47
C GLN A 28 -63.09 28.23 -41.70
N ARG A 29 -63.14 27.71 -42.91
CA ARG A 29 -63.56 28.52 -44.09
C ARG A 29 -65.06 28.51 -44.18
N ARG A 30 -65.74 29.66 -43.88
CA ARG A 30 -67.13 29.85 -44.18
C ARG A 30 -67.30 30.00 -45.70
N VAL A 31 -68.05 29.11 -46.31
CA VAL A 31 -68.43 29.19 -47.73
C VAL A 31 -69.60 30.16 -47.85
N VAL A 32 -69.38 31.31 -48.49
CA VAL A 32 -70.44 32.25 -48.85
C VAL A 32 -70.79 32.06 -50.30
N PRO A 33 -71.99 31.67 -50.66
CA PRO A 33 -72.39 31.50 -52.06
C PRO A 33 -72.48 32.87 -52.77
N PHE A 34 -71.74 33.02 -53.86
CA PHE A 34 -71.71 34.24 -54.67
C PHE A 34 -72.01 33.90 -56.12
N SER A 35 -72.87 34.66 -56.80
CA SER A 35 -73.49 34.29 -58.12
C SER A 35 -72.66 34.58 -59.36
N MET A 36 -71.48 35.19 -59.30
CA MET A 36 -70.53 35.41 -60.42
C MET A 36 -69.18 34.87 -60.19
N THR A 37 -68.99 33.56 -60.28
CA THR A 37 -67.74 32.85 -59.89
C THR A 37 -66.68 32.68 -61.00
N LYS A 38 -67.03 32.77 -62.28
CA LYS A 38 -66.07 32.46 -63.38
C LYS A 38 -64.89 33.43 -63.43
N PHE A 39 -65.08 34.72 -63.28
CA PHE A 39 -64.02 35.73 -63.37
C PHE A 39 -63.08 35.70 -62.11
N LEU A 40 -63.71 35.40 -61.01
CA LEU A 40 -62.94 35.25 -59.73
C LEU A 40 -62.12 33.97 -59.70
N GLN A 41 -62.51 32.91 -60.40
CA GLN A 41 -61.74 31.68 -60.44
C GLN A 41 -60.40 31.83 -61.20
N GLU A 42 -60.38 32.54 -62.33
CA GLU A 42 -59.14 32.80 -63.09
C GLU A 42 -58.16 33.67 -62.33
N VAL A 43 -58.61 34.71 -61.66
CA VAL A 43 -57.77 35.58 -60.78
C VAL A 43 -57.33 34.82 -59.53
N ALA A 44 -58.18 33.96 -58.97
CA ALA A 44 -57.85 33.14 -57.82
C ALA A 44 -56.80 32.08 -58.13
N GLN A 45 -56.85 31.44 -59.30
CA GLN A 45 -55.85 30.45 -59.71
C GLN A 45 -54.48 31.06 -59.90
N GLN A 46 -54.32 32.26 -60.47
CA GLN A 46 -53.05 32.93 -60.63
C GLN A 46 -52.44 33.40 -59.30
N THR A 47 -53.26 33.64 -58.27
CA THR A 47 -52.79 34.13 -56.97
C THR A 47 -52.67 33.04 -55.91
N GLN A 48 -53.25 31.83 -56.11
CA GLN A 48 -53.26 30.75 -55.10
C GLN A 48 -51.85 30.22 -54.80
N GLY A 49 -51.01 30.01 -55.82
CA GLY A 49 -49.66 29.52 -55.65
C GLY A 49 -48.77 30.50 -54.82
N ARG A 50 -48.92 31.82 -55.08
CA ARG A 50 -48.16 32.84 -54.32
C ARG A 50 -48.68 33.00 -52.90
N ARG A 51 -49.96 32.81 -52.61
CA ARG A 51 -50.50 32.83 -51.25
C ARG A 51 -50.05 31.61 -50.45
N TRP A 52 -50.08 30.42 -51.04
CA TRP A 52 -49.65 29.20 -50.39
C TRP A 52 -48.15 29.25 -50.03
N LEU A 53 -47.29 29.73 -50.96
CA LEU A 53 -45.86 29.91 -50.71
C LEU A 53 -45.60 30.90 -49.56
N ARG A 54 -46.38 31.98 -49.46
CA ARG A 54 -46.27 32.97 -48.36
C ARG A 54 -46.67 32.36 -47.02
N GLU A 55 -47.78 31.66 -46.97
CA GLU A 55 -48.26 31.00 -45.75
C GLU A 55 -47.27 29.92 -45.29
N LEU A 56 -46.69 29.17 -46.20
CA LEU A 56 -45.68 28.18 -45.93
C LEU A 56 -44.39 28.81 -45.39
N LEU A 57 -43.95 29.93 -46.01
CA LEU A 57 -42.73 30.63 -45.54
C LEU A 57 -42.91 31.22 -44.12
N LEU A 58 -44.07 31.84 -43.85
CA LEU A 58 -44.40 32.35 -42.53
C LEU A 58 -44.48 31.22 -41.49
N LEU A 59 -45.05 30.10 -41.85
CA LEU A 59 -45.12 28.92 -41.01
C LEU A 59 -43.73 28.36 -40.69
N LEU A 60 -42.87 28.28 -41.72
CA LEU A 60 -41.48 27.85 -41.55
C LEU A 60 -40.68 28.80 -40.60
N LEU A 61 -40.84 30.12 -40.79
CA LEU A 61 -40.16 31.10 -39.93
C LEU A 61 -40.62 31.00 -38.47
N ARG A 62 -41.91 30.86 -38.22
CA ARG A 62 -42.49 30.68 -36.87
C ARG A 62 -42.00 29.37 -36.23
N THR A 63 -42.10 28.28 -36.96
CA THR A 63 -41.66 26.99 -36.47
C THR A 63 -40.17 26.99 -36.20
N GLY A 64 -39.36 27.60 -37.11
CA GLY A 64 -37.91 27.77 -36.94
C GLY A 64 -37.55 28.62 -35.74
N ALA A 65 -38.28 29.76 -35.52
CA ALA A 65 -38.04 30.61 -34.34
C ALA A 65 -38.25 29.87 -33.02
N VAL A 66 -39.37 29.14 -32.90
CA VAL A 66 -39.64 28.33 -31.71
C VAL A 66 -38.65 27.17 -31.57
N PHE A 67 -38.32 26.49 -32.66
CA PHE A 67 -37.34 25.40 -32.64
C PHE A 67 -35.97 25.88 -32.16
N PHE A 68 -35.42 26.97 -32.71
CA PHE A 68 -34.12 27.48 -32.31
C PHE A 68 -34.12 28.05 -30.90
N ALA A 69 -35.24 28.65 -30.44
CA ALA A 69 -35.38 29.10 -29.06
C ALA A 69 -35.32 27.89 -28.06
N LEU A 70 -36.05 26.82 -28.38
CA LEU A 70 -36.06 25.60 -27.58
C LEU A 70 -34.72 24.88 -27.62
N MET A 71 -34.07 24.87 -28.80
CA MET A 71 -32.68 24.33 -28.92
C MET A 71 -31.70 25.12 -28.07
N ALA A 72 -31.80 26.42 -27.98
CA ALA A 72 -30.97 27.22 -27.08
C ALA A 72 -31.16 26.85 -25.60
N LEU A 73 -32.37 26.48 -25.19
CA LEU A 73 -32.67 26.02 -23.82
C LEU A 73 -31.99 24.68 -23.52
N VAL A 74 -31.89 23.79 -24.50
CA VAL A 74 -31.22 22.47 -24.38
C VAL A 74 -29.69 22.60 -24.32
N ARG A 75 -29.12 23.75 -24.70
CA ARG A 75 -27.66 24.03 -24.78
C ARG A 75 -26.90 23.00 -25.61
N PRO A 76 -26.97 23.05 -26.95
CA PRO A 76 -26.26 22.13 -27.80
C PRO A 76 -24.77 22.46 -27.91
N TYR A 77 -23.91 21.44 -27.80
CA TYR A 77 -22.48 21.51 -28.02
C TYR A 77 -22.07 20.69 -29.22
N ALA A 78 -21.28 21.26 -30.13
CA ALA A 78 -20.81 20.56 -31.31
C ALA A 78 -19.37 20.95 -31.69
N PRO A 79 -18.59 20.05 -32.36
CA PRO A 79 -17.27 20.35 -32.86
C PRO A 79 -17.37 21.16 -34.15
N VAL A 80 -17.58 22.45 -34.07
CA VAL A 80 -17.70 23.35 -35.22
C VAL A 80 -16.51 24.32 -35.30
N PRO A 81 -15.98 24.65 -36.49
CA PRO A 81 -14.87 25.57 -36.66
C PRO A 81 -15.33 27.04 -36.62
N LEU A 82 -16.17 27.39 -35.66
CA LEU A 82 -16.68 28.75 -35.45
C LEU A 82 -16.02 29.37 -34.22
N PRO A 83 -15.81 30.69 -34.18
CA PRO A 83 -15.24 31.40 -33.02
C PRO A 83 -16.27 31.54 -31.89
N LEU A 84 -16.84 30.43 -31.43
CA LEU A 84 -17.80 30.37 -30.34
C LEU A 84 -17.10 30.00 -29.03
N PRO A 85 -17.68 30.32 -27.87
CA PRO A 85 -17.12 29.94 -26.57
C PRO A 85 -16.89 28.43 -26.45
N PRO A 86 -15.83 27.97 -25.77
CA PRO A 86 -15.64 26.56 -25.50
C PRO A 86 -16.75 26.02 -24.57
N ALA A 87 -17.06 24.74 -24.69
CA ALA A 87 -18.02 24.11 -23.80
C ALA A 87 -17.47 24.08 -22.36
N PRO A 88 -18.32 24.31 -21.34
CA PRO A 88 -17.91 24.18 -19.95
C PRO A 88 -17.37 22.79 -19.67
N THR A 89 -16.15 22.75 -19.14
CA THR A 89 -15.40 21.49 -18.92
C THR A 89 -15.07 21.36 -17.44
N ALA A 90 -15.27 20.16 -16.87
CA ALA A 90 -14.90 19.83 -15.50
C ALA A 90 -14.07 18.56 -15.45
N PHE A 91 -12.99 18.59 -14.66
CA PHE A 91 -12.12 17.45 -14.43
C PHE A 91 -12.05 17.09 -12.95
N ALA A 92 -12.15 15.80 -12.64
CA ALA A 92 -11.77 15.28 -11.34
C ALA A 92 -10.40 14.61 -11.49
N LEU A 93 -9.40 15.15 -10.82
CA LEU A 93 -8.03 14.65 -10.84
C LEU A 93 -7.82 13.74 -9.64
N VAL A 94 -7.54 12.47 -9.87
CA VAL A 94 -7.20 11.49 -8.86
C VAL A 94 -5.69 11.24 -8.91
N ILE A 95 -5.02 11.47 -7.80
CA ILE A 95 -3.57 11.32 -7.69
C ILE A 95 -3.26 10.09 -6.86
N ASP A 96 -2.61 9.12 -7.51
CA ASP A 96 -2.04 7.97 -6.84
C ASP A 96 -0.82 8.41 -6.04
N ASN A 97 -0.89 8.27 -4.73
CA ASN A 97 0.18 8.59 -3.81
C ASN A 97 0.67 7.35 -3.04
N SER A 98 0.51 6.15 -3.63
CA SER A 98 1.01 4.88 -3.12
C SER A 98 2.53 4.83 -3.06
N LEU A 99 3.06 3.79 -2.43
CA LEU A 99 4.50 3.61 -2.25
C LEU A 99 5.24 3.45 -3.58
N SER A 100 4.68 2.71 -4.54
CA SER A 100 5.29 2.47 -5.86
C SER A 100 5.55 3.77 -6.63
N MET A 101 4.71 4.79 -6.43
CA MET A 101 4.89 6.13 -7.01
C MET A 101 6.16 6.86 -6.53
N GLN A 102 6.82 6.37 -5.47
CA GLN A 102 8.12 6.89 -5.03
C GLN A 102 9.31 6.30 -5.81
N SER A 103 9.04 5.42 -6.75
CA SER A 103 10.06 4.89 -7.68
C SER A 103 10.68 6.00 -8.50
N ARG A 104 11.94 5.83 -8.89
CA ARG A 104 12.74 6.82 -9.60
C ARG A 104 13.07 6.35 -11.01
N SER A 105 13.27 7.28 -11.92
CA SER A 105 13.88 6.98 -13.21
C SER A 105 15.33 6.55 -13.00
N THR A 106 15.76 5.50 -13.69
CA THR A 106 17.13 4.98 -13.64
C THR A 106 18.08 5.73 -14.56
N SER A 107 17.55 6.60 -15.42
CA SER A 107 18.33 7.39 -16.36
C SER A 107 19.06 8.57 -15.68
N ARG A 108 20.37 8.66 -15.90
CA ARG A 108 21.20 9.78 -15.40
C ARG A 108 20.76 11.15 -15.92
N SER A 109 20.02 11.21 -17.02
CA SER A 109 19.59 12.46 -17.65
C SER A 109 18.38 13.10 -17.00
N GLN A 110 17.56 12.34 -16.25
CA GLN A 110 16.29 12.82 -15.65
C GLN A 110 16.39 13.17 -14.15
N GLY A 111 17.57 13.06 -13.55
CA GLY A 111 17.79 13.41 -12.15
C GLY A 111 17.10 12.46 -11.15
N HIS A 112 16.92 12.93 -9.91
CA HIS A 112 16.33 12.15 -8.82
C HIS A 112 14.79 12.27 -8.74
N GLU A 113 14.12 12.56 -9.87
CA GLU A 113 12.68 12.76 -9.92
C GLU A 113 11.94 11.44 -9.72
N THR A 114 10.97 11.44 -8.78
CA THR A 114 10.10 10.29 -8.57
C THR A 114 8.93 10.30 -9.56
N TRP A 115 8.27 9.16 -9.76
CA TRP A 115 7.05 9.10 -10.57
C TRP A 115 5.94 9.96 -9.97
N PHE A 116 5.91 10.07 -8.64
CA PHE A 116 5.02 10.98 -7.94
C PHE A 116 5.29 12.45 -8.32
N ASP A 117 6.56 12.90 -8.31
CA ASP A 117 6.91 14.27 -8.72
C ASP A 117 6.52 14.54 -10.18
N ARG A 118 6.71 13.54 -11.05
CA ARG A 118 6.32 13.63 -12.45
C ARG A 118 4.81 13.75 -12.62
N SER A 119 4.02 13.01 -11.83
CA SER A 119 2.57 13.14 -11.79
C SER A 119 2.14 14.54 -11.36
N LEU A 120 2.74 15.08 -10.29
CA LEU A 120 2.45 16.43 -9.83
C LEU A 120 2.76 17.49 -10.91
N LYS A 121 3.90 17.38 -11.59
CA LYS A 121 4.24 18.30 -12.68
C LYS A 121 3.27 18.22 -13.85
N SER A 122 2.83 17.01 -14.22
CA SER A 122 1.83 16.83 -15.27
C SER A 122 0.47 17.39 -14.86
N CYS A 123 0.08 17.21 -13.61
CA CYS A 123 -1.11 17.81 -13.03
C CYS A 123 -1.02 19.36 -13.05
N GLU A 124 0.12 19.94 -12.66
CA GLU A 124 0.35 21.40 -12.75
C GLU A 124 0.18 21.96 -14.17
N ARG A 125 0.66 21.22 -15.19
CA ARG A 125 0.46 21.63 -16.60
C ARG A 125 -1.01 21.65 -16.97
N VAL A 126 -1.77 20.61 -16.61
CA VAL A 126 -3.22 20.55 -16.85
C VAL A 126 -3.93 21.74 -16.19
N LEU A 127 -3.62 22.04 -14.93
CA LEU A 127 -4.22 23.15 -14.18
C LEU A 127 -3.90 24.52 -14.81
N LYS A 128 -2.75 24.70 -15.45
CA LYS A 128 -2.33 25.96 -16.09
C LYS A 128 -2.85 26.13 -17.52
N GLU A 129 -2.94 25.02 -18.29
CA GLU A 129 -3.16 25.09 -19.74
C GLU A 129 -4.63 24.85 -20.13
N VAL A 130 -5.38 24.11 -19.31
CA VAL A 130 -6.69 23.59 -19.71
C VAL A 130 -7.83 24.37 -19.04
N GLY A 131 -7.99 25.55 -18.97
CA GLY A 131 -9.13 26.38 -18.52
C GLY A 131 -10.41 25.66 -18.10
N ALA A 132 -10.34 24.59 -17.29
CA ALA A 132 -11.44 23.77 -16.82
C ALA A 132 -11.65 23.95 -15.30
N GLU A 133 -12.84 23.68 -14.81
CA GLU A 133 -13.08 23.56 -13.37
C GLU A 133 -12.54 22.22 -12.88
N VAL A 134 -11.73 22.24 -11.81
CA VAL A 134 -11.00 21.07 -11.36
C VAL A 134 -11.25 20.78 -9.90
N ALA A 135 -11.57 19.52 -9.59
CA ALA A 135 -11.52 18.93 -8.26
C ALA A 135 -10.30 18.02 -8.11
N LEU A 136 -9.66 18.01 -6.93
CA LEU A 136 -8.47 17.20 -6.62
C LEU A 136 -8.80 16.18 -5.55
N LEU A 137 -8.44 14.91 -5.80
CA LEU A 137 -8.55 13.80 -4.86
C LEU A 137 -7.18 13.13 -4.70
N ALA A 138 -6.85 12.76 -3.46
CA ALA A 138 -5.70 11.90 -3.16
C ALA A 138 -6.20 10.48 -2.89
N ALA A 139 -5.47 9.47 -3.41
CA ALA A 139 -5.90 8.07 -3.31
C ALA A 139 -5.90 7.52 -1.88
N ASP A 140 -5.09 8.08 -0.98
CA ASP A 140 -5.02 7.67 0.44
C ASP A 140 -6.19 8.20 1.30
N ASN A 141 -6.89 9.24 0.82
CA ASN A 141 -8.13 9.74 1.44
C ASN A 141 -9.25 9.88 0.40
N PRO A 142 -9.84 8.75 -0.04
CA PRO A 142 -10.77 8.74 -1.16
C PRO A 142 -12.15 9.35 -0.85
N SER A 143 -12.48 9.56 0.43
CA SER A 143 -13.82 10.00 0.85
C SER A 143 -14.05 11.50 0.65
N GLU A 144 -13.00 12.31 0.69
CA GLU A 144 -13.08 13.77 0.63
C GLU A 144 -12.08 14.33 -0.39
N PRO A 145 -12.50 15.26 -1.24
CA PRO A 145 -11.59 15.94 -2.14
C PRO A 145 -10.61 16.83 -1.35
N VAL A 146 -9.35 16.85 -1.75
CA VAL A 146 -8.34 17.78 -1.23
C VAL A 146 -8.68 19.21 -1.65
N CYS A 147 -9.33 19.36 -2.80
CA CYS A 147 -9.89 20.61 -3.28
C CYS A 147 -11.17 20.34 -4.08
N ASP A 148 -12.27 21.04 -3.72
CA ASP A 148 -13.51 21.02 -4.49
C ASP A 148 -13.35 21.73 -5.83
N PHE A 149 -14.35 21.58 -6.72
CA PHE A 149 -14.36 22.22 -8.03
C PHE A 149 -14.07 23.71 -7.94
N THR A 150 -13.02 24.12 -8.63
CA THR A 150 -12.61 25.53 -8.75
C THR A 150 -12.02 25.81 -10.11
N SER A 151 -12.28 27.01 -10.62
CA SER A 151 -11.63 27.57 -11.81
C SER A 151 -10.37 28.35 -11.49
N GLU A 152 -10.03 28.50 -10.18
CA GLU A 152 -8.84 29.24 -9.75
C GLU A 152 -7.59 28.31 -9.71
N PRO A 153 -6.63 28.44 -10.62
CA PRO A 153 -5.44 27.62 -10.65
C PRO A 153 -4.59 27.71 -9.37
N SER A 154 -4.53 28.90 -8.74
CA SER A 154 -3.77 29.13 -7.51
C SER A 154 -4.26 28.26 -6.35
N ARG A 155 -5.56 28.09 -6.18
CA ARG A 155 -6.17 27.27 -5.15
C ARG A 155 -5.89 25.79 -5.36
N SER A 156 -6.08 25.32 -6.60
CA SER A 156 -5.78 23.92 -6.97
C SER A 156 -4.30 23.60 -6.85
N LEU A 157 -3.40 24.50 -7.23
CA LEU A 157 -1.95 24.31 -7.09
C LEU A 157 -1.50 24.26 -5.63
N ASN A 158 -2.08 25.07 -4.77
CA ASN A 158 -1.78 25.02 -3.33
C ASN A 158 -2.27 23.72 -2.70
N ALA A 159 -3.45 23.23 -3.08
CA ALA A 159 -3.97 21.93 -2.67
C ALA A 159 -3.10 20.76 -3.17
N LEU A 160 -2.68 20.82 -4.44
CA LEU A 160 -1.79 19.81 -5.04
C LEU A 160 -0.49 19.66 -4.26
N ARG A 161 0.10 20.76 -3.80
CA ARG A 161 1.33 20.75 -2.99
C ARG A 161 1.16 20.16 -1.58
N GLN A 162 -0.07 19.97 -1.11
CA GLN A 162 -0.34 19.35 0.19
C GLN A 162 -0.36 17.83 0.11
N ILE A 163 -0.60 17.25 -1.07
CA ILE A 163 -0.59 15.80 -1.28
C ILE A 163 0.83 15.27 -1.04
N ARG A 164 0.94 14.21 -0.23
CA ARG A 164 2.20 13.55 0.11
C ARG A 164 2.15 12.08 -0.27
N PRO A 165 3.28 11.49 -0.69
CA PRO A 165 3.35 10.05 -0.92
C PRO A 165 3.18 9.29 0.39
N THR A 166 2.53 8.13 0.33
CA THR A 166 2.35 7.22 1.47
C THR A 166 3.30 6.04 1.38
N PHE A 167 3.34 5.23 2.46
CA PHE A 167 4.10 3.97 2.48
C PHE A 167 3.17 2.74 2.44
N LYS A 168 1.98 2.91 1.86
CA LYS A 168 0.97 1.87 1.78
C LYS A 168 0.69 1.49 0.33
N ALA A 169 0.22 0.25 0.14
CA ALA A 169 -0.50 -0.11 -1.06
C ALA A 169 -1.90 0.51 -1.00
N LEU A 170 -2.34 1.08 -2.10
CA LEU A 170 -3.63 1.76 -2.19
C LEU A 170 -4.53 1.06 -3.21
N ASP A 171 -5.84 1.13 -2.95
CA ASP A 171 -6.89 0.82 -3.92
C ASP A 171 -7.49 2.14 -4.41
N LEU A 172 -7.36 2.40 -5.71
CA LEU A 172 -7.89 3.62 -6.32
C LEU A 172 -9.39 3.54 -6.62
N SER A 173 -10.01 2.37 -6.51
CA SER A 173 -11.43 2.17 -6.82
C SER A 173 -12.36 3.13 -6.04
N PRO A 174 -12.20 3.34 -4.73
CA PRO A 174 -13.02 4.30 -3.99
C PRO A 174 -12.84 5.74 -4.46
N ALA A 175 -11.58 6.14 -4.76
CA ALA A 175 -11.29 7.50 -5.24
C ALA A 175 -11.89 7.76 -6.62
N LEU A 176 -11.87 6.75 -7.52
CA LEU A 176 -12.50 6.82 -8.83
C LEU A 176 -14.03 6.95 -8.73
N GLN A 177 -14.66 6.19 -7.82
CA GLN A 177 -16.10 6.27 -7.57
C GLN A 177 -16.52 7.63 -6.98
N THR A 178 -15.72 8.17 -6.06
CA THR A 178 -15.95 9.52 -5.51
C THR A 178 -15.81 10.57 -6.60
N ALA A 179 -14.76 10.49 -7.43
CA ALA A 179 -14.56 11.39 -8.56
C ALA A 179 -15.74 11.34 -9.55
N ASP A 180 -16.24 10.15 -9.87
CA ASP A 180 -17.39 9.95 -10.76
C ASP A 180 -18.67 10.55 -10.18
N SER A 181 -18.92 10.38 -8.89
CA SER A 181 -20.09 10.92 -8.20
C SER A 181 -20.06 12.46 -8.10
N LEU A 182 -18.90 13.05 -7.84
CA LEU A 182 -18.71 14.51 -7.84
C LEU A 182 -18.98 15.10 -9.24
N LEU A 183 -18.43 14.49 -10.29
CA LEU A 183 -18.69 14.92 -11.65
C LEU A 183 -20.13 14.71 -12.08
N ALA A 184 -20.82 13.68 -11.60
CA ALA A 184 -22.24 13.45 -11.92
C ALA A 184 -23.12 14.63 -11.50
N GLN A 185 -22.79 15.28 -10.39
CA GLN A 185 -23.52 16.44 -9.84
C GLN A 185 -23.11 17.77 -10.50
N HIS A 186 -21.99 17.83 -11.18
CA HIS A 186 -21.46 19.06 -11.77
C HIS A 186 -22.18 19.42 -13.07
N PRO A 187 -22.49 20.72 -13.34
CA PRO A 187 -23.26 21.13 -14.52
C PRO A 187 -22.47 21.18 -15.83
N ALA A 188 -21.17 20.90 -15.84
CA ALA A 188 -20.33 20.94 -17.04
C ALA A 188 -20.81 19.98 -18.14
N ALA A 189 -20.60 20.39 -19.40
CA ALA A 189 -20.95 19.60 -20.57
C ALA A 189 -19.92 18.50 -20.89
N VAL A 190 -18.66 18.77 -20.59
CA VAL A 190 -17.56 17.80 -20.75
C VAL A 190 -17.05 17.44 -19.37
N LYS A 191 -17.10 16.15 -19.03
CA LYS A 191 -16.74 15.64 -17.71
C LYS A 191 -15.75 14.49 -17.88
N ARG A 192 -14.62 14.55 -17.18
CA ARG A 192 -13.59 13.51 -17.24
C ARG A 192 -12.94 13.26 -15.90
N ILE A 193 -12.62 12.02 -15.63
CA ILE A 193 -11.79 11.60 -14.53
C ILE A 193 -10.38 11.42 -15.08
N LEU A 194 -9.41 12.15 -14.56
CA LEU A 194 -7.99 11.97 -14.87
C LEU A 194 -7.33 11.31 -13.68
N VAL A 195 -6.76 10.12 -13.87
CA VAL A 195 -6.03 9.42 -12.81
C VAL A 195 -4.55 9.37 -13.15
N PHE A 196 -3.72 9.84 -12.24
CA PHE A 196 -2.27 9.83 -12.35
C PHE A 196 -1.73 8.66 -11.52
N THR A 197 -1.21 7.62 -12.18
CA THR A 197 -0.80 6.37 -11.52
C THR A 197 0.33 5.70 -12.30
N ASP A 198 1.05 4.81 -11.67
CA ASP A 198 2.01 3.91 -12.31
C ASP A 198 1.40 2.56 -12.73
N LEU A 199 0.08 2.40 -12.60
CA LEU A 199 -0.71 1.23 -12.98
C LEU A 199 -0.44 -0.01 -12.08
N GLN A 200 0.24 0.12 -10.96
CA GLN A 200 0.53 -0.99 -10.04
C GLN A 200 -0.53 -1.17 -8.97
N SER A 201 -1.26 -0.10 -8.66
CA SER A 201 -2.34 -0.10 -7.67
C SER A 201 -3.62 -0.71 -8.25
N GLU A 202 -4.50 -1.27 -7.39
CA GLU A 202 -5.85 -1.67 -7.80
C GLU A 202 -6.68 -0.42 -8.16
N PRO A 203 -7.59 -0.46 -9.11
CA PRO A 203 -8.07 -1.63 -9.90
C PRO A 203 -7.30 -1.87 -11.21
N PHE A 204 -6.23 -1.13 -11.47
CA PHE A 204 -5.50 -1.22 -12.74
C PHE A 204 -4.72 -2.53 -12.84
N ARG A 205 -4.16 -3.00 -11.75
CA ARG A 205 -3.39 -4.24 -11.69
C ARG A 205 -4.23 -5.47 -12.06
N SER A 206 -5.42 -5.59 -11.50
CA SER A 206 -6.35 -6.70 -11.79
C SER A 206 -7.20 -6.47 -13.02
N LEU A 207 -7.18 -5.25 -13.61
CA LEU A 207 -8.06 -4.79 -14.69
C LEU A 207 -9.55 -4.92 -14.32
N ALA A 208 -9.89 -4.78 -13.05
CA ALA A 208 -11.26 -4.82 -12.53
C ALA A 208 -11.78 -3.40 -12.27
N LEU A 209 -11.85 -2.58 -13.33
CA LEU A 209 -12.28 -1.18 -13.22
C LEU A 209 -13.75 -1.09 -12.74
N PRO A 210 -14.05 -0.16 -11.81
CA PRO A 210 -15.42 0.12 -11.42
C PRO A 210 -16.24 0.66 -12.60
N SER A 211 -17.56 0.45 -12.56
CA SER A 211 -18.47 1.03 -13.55
C SER A 211 -18.56 2.54 -13.31
N LEU A 212 -18.02 3.33 -14.24
CA LEU A 212 -18.01 4.79 -14.19
C LEU A 212 -18.96 5.35 -15.25
N LYS A 213 -19.65 6.45 -14.93
CA LYS A 213 -20.54 7.19 -15.85
C LYS A 213 -19.77 8.16 -16.73
N ASN A 214 -18.68 8.71 -16.19
CA ASN A 214 -17.85 9.70 -16.87
C ASN A 214 -16.63 9.04 -17.52
N GLN A 215 -16.08 9.69 -18.55
CA GLN A 215 -14.92 9.20 -19.29
C GLN A 215 -13.68 9.17 -18.36
N LEU A 216 -12.98 8.03 -18.33
CA LEU A 216 -11.75 7.83 -17.60
C LEU A 216 -10.54 8.04 -18.52
N VAL A 217 -9.64 8.93 -18.10
CA VAL A 217 -8.33 9.15 -18.74
C VAL A 217 -7.26 8.74 -17.73
N ILE A 218 -6.48 7.74 -18.10
CA ILE A 218 -5.40 7.22 -17.27
C ILE A 218 -4.09 7.83 -17.74
N VAL A 219 -3.38 8.46 -16.83
CA VAL A 219 -2.10 9.11 -17.08
C VAL A 219 -1.01 8.24 -16.48
N ASP A 220 -0.24 7.57 -17.34
CA ASP A 220 0.90 6.78 -16.92
C ASP A 220 2.04 7.70 -16.48
N ALA A 221 2.39 7.60 -15.21
CA ALA A 221 3.45 8.38 -14.59
C ALA A 221 4.85 7.81 -14.86
N LYS A 222 4.93 6.56 -15.32
CA LYS A 222 6.21 5.90 -15.60
C LYS A 222 6.95 6.58 -16.75
N PRO A 223 8.28 6.62 -16.70
CA PRO A 223 9.08 6.99 -17.86
C PRO A 223 8.96 5.92 -18.97
N ASN A 224 9.18 6.31 -20.22
CA ASN A 224 9.20 5.38 -21.35
C ASN A 224 10.46 4.47 -21.36
N GLU A 225 11.28 4.54 -20.33
CA GLU A 225 12.49 3.74 -20.20
C GLU A 225 12.20 2.41 -19.51
N PRO A 226 12.96 1.36 -19.83
CA PRO A 226 12.84 0.08 -19.15
C PRO A 226 13.27 0.22 -17.68
N VAL A 227 12.39 -0.15 -16.77
CA VAL A 227 12.58 -0.02 -15.33
C VAL A 227 12.53 -1.40 -14.70
N GLY A 228 13.51 -1.69 -13.85
CA GLY A 228 13.58 -2.91 -13.07
C GLY A 228 13.30 -2.67 -11.59
N ASN A 229 12.99 -3.72 -10.88
CA ASN A 229 12.89 -3.74 -9.43
C ASN A 229 13.20 -5.12 -8.87
N ALA A 230 13.96 -5.18 -7.76
CA ALA A 230 14.22 -6.40 -7.03
C ALA A 230 13.92 -6.22 -5.55
N ARG A 231 13.08 -7.06 -5.00
CA ARG A 231 12.72 -7.05 -3.59
C ARG A 231 13.71 -7.87 -2.77
N LEU A 232 14.26 -7.25 -1.72
CA LEU A 232 15.14 -7.88 -0.76
C LEU A 232 14.38 -8.27 0.50
N VAL A 233 14.42 -9.55 0.86
CA VAL A 233 13.98 -10.07 2.15
C VAL A 233 15.18 -10.74 2.82
N ALA A 234 15.38 -10.52 4.10
CA ALA A 234 16.50 -11.13 4.81
C ALA A 234 16.12 -11.56 6.22
N LYS A 235 16.81 -12.58 6.70
CA LYS A 235 16.81 -13.04 8.08
C LYS A 235 18.26 -13.11 8.56
N LEU A 236 18.49 -12.68 9.77
CA LEU A 236 19.82 -12.70 10.39
C LEU A 236 19.91 -13.85 11.38
N ARG A 237 20.82 -14.80 11.13
CA ARG A 237 21.13 -15.89 12.05
C ARG A 237 22.37 -15.52 12.86
N LEU A 238 22.13 -15.24 14.14
CA LEU A 238 23.21 -14.90 15.06
C LEU A 238 23.84 -16.17 15.66
N PRO A 239 25.17 -16.17 15.84
CA PRO A 239 25.84 -17.30 16.47
C PRO A 239 25.51 -17.35 17.95
N LEU A 240 25.20 -18.54 18.44
CA LEU A 240 25.01 -18.79 19.87
C LEU A 240 26.32 -19.05 20.59
N ASP A 241 27.35 -19.55 19.92
CA ASP A 241 28.67 -19.75 20.48
C ASP A 241 29.56 -18.52 20.29
N PRO A 242 30.44 -18.20 21.26
CA PRO A 242 31.48 -17.21 21.08
C PRO A 242 32.45 -17.64 19.96
N ASN A 243 32.97 -16.66 19.21
CA ASN A 243 33.94 -16.85 18.13
C ASN A 243 33.47 -17.72 16.94
N THR A 244 32.19 -18.01 16.84
CA THR A 244 31.60 -18.57 15.62
C THR A 244 30.97 -17.47 14.79
N ASP A 245 31.01 -17.64 13.48
CA ASP A 245 30.36 -16.70 12.55
C ASP A 245 28.87 -16.99 12.46
N GLY A 246 28.09 -15.94 12.34
CA GLY A 246 26.68 -16.02 11.99
C GLY A 246 26.49 -15.98 10.48
N SER A 247 25.25 -15.84 10.06
CA SER A 247 24.92 -15.69 8.64
C SER A 247 23.72 -14.79 8.44
N ALA A 248 23.71 -14.05 7.36
CA ALA A 248 22.53 -13.39 6.85
C ALA A 248 21.98 -14.19 5.68
N VAL A 249 20.82 -14.79 5.86
CA VAL A 249 20.10 -15.49 4.80
C VAL A 249 19.25 -14.46 4.09
N THR A 250 19.60 -14.14 2.85
CA THR A 250 18.92 -13.16 2.03
C THR A 250 18.20 -13.87 0.90
N GLU A 251 17.01 -13.40 0.61
CA GLU A 251 16.21 -13.81 -0.52
C GLU A 251 15.96 -12.59 -1.39
N LEU A 252 16.43 -12.66 -2.63
CA LEU A 252 16.31 -11.61 -3.61
C LEU A 252 15.39 -12.07 -4.73
N LYS A 253 14.30 -11.33 -4.98
CA LYS A 253 13.31 -11.64 -6.00
C LYS A 253 13.24 -10.51 -7.01
N ASN A 254 13.54 -10.82 -8.28
CA ASN A 254 13.36 -9.87 -9.36
C ASN A 254 11.86 -9.72 -9.66
N MET A 255 11.34 -8.54 -9.38
CA MET A 255 9.93 -8.19 -9.51
C MET A 255 9.63 -7.46 -10.84
N SER A 256 10.49 -7.65 -11.84
CA SER A 256 10.37 -7.02 -13.15
C SER A 256 10.57 -8.01 -14.30
N ASN A 257 10.26 -7.55 -15.53
CA ASN A 257 10.46 -8.32 -16.76
C ASN A 257 11.88 -8.16 -17.35
N LEU A 258 12.79 -7.48 -16.65
CA LEU A 258 14.16 -7.21 -17.09
C LEU A 258 15.15 -7.99 -16.26
N PRO A 259 16.28 -8.45 -16.82
CA PRO A 259 17.38 -8.98 -16.04
C PRO A 259 18.04 -7.87 -15.24
N LEU A 260 18.39 -8.15 -13.99
CA LEU A 260 19.04 -7.22 -13.07
C LEU A 260 20.42 -7.70 -12.67
N ASN A 261 21.39 -6.81 -12.72
CA ASN A 261 22.73 -7.03 -12.22
C ASN A 261 23.01 -6.06 -11.07
N GLY A 262 23.55 -6.57 -9.98
CA GLY A 262 23.84 -5.75 -8.82
C GLY A 262 24.70 -6.45 -7.78
N SER A 263 24.69 -5.94 -6.57
CA SER A 263 25.40 -6.52 -5.43
C SER A 263 24.53 -6.50 -4.19
N VAL A 264 24.54 -7.59 -3.44
CA VAL A 264 24.05 -7.58 -2.05
C VAL A 264 25.21 -7.19 -1.15
N VAL A 265 25.00 -6.16 -0.34
CA VAL A 265 26.02 -5.58 0.53
C VAL A 265 25.52 -5.64 1.97
N ALA A 266 26.35 -6.15 2.87
CA ALA A 266 26.07 -6.14 4.29
C ALA A 266 26.97 -5.10 4.99
N LEU A 267 26.35 -4.24 5.80
CA LEU A 267 27.00 -3.11 6.48
C LEU A 267 26.76 -3.18 7.98
N VAL A 268 27.76 -2.77 8.74
CA VAL A 268 27.66 -2.48 10.17
C VAL A 268 28.27 -1.10 10.43
N ALA A 269 27.60 -0.26 11.19
CA ALA A 269 28.04 1.11 11.43
C ALA A 269 28.44 1.87 10.14
N LYS A 270 27.69 1.64 9.05
CA LYS A 270 27.95 2.18 7.69
C LYS A 270 29.21 1.66 6.99
N LYS A 271 29.91 0.68 7.55
CA LYS A 271 31.07 0.02 6.91
C LYS A 271 30.62 -1.32 6.33
N SER A 272 30.95 -1.56 5.06
CA SER A 272 30.66 -2.84 4.40
C SER A 272 31.60 -3.92 4.93
N PHE A 273 31.04 -5.05 5.32
CA PHE A 273 31.80 -6.24 5.73
C PHE A 273 31.64 -7.43 4.79
N ALA A 274 30.58 -7.44 3.99
CA ALA A 274 30.39 -8.45 2.95
C ALA A 274 29.76 -7.81 1.72
N ARG A 275 30.20 -8.24 0.53
CA ARG A 275 29.64 -7.82 -0.77
C ARG A 275 29.66 -8.99 -1.72
N LEU A 276 28.51 -9.30 -2.33
CA LEU A 276 28.40 -10.38 -3.31
C LEU A 276 27.68 -9.87 -4.56
N LYS A 277 28.32 -10.02 -5.72
CA LYS A 277 27.72 -9.70 -7.01
C LYS A 277 26.72 -10.77 -7.41
N ILE A 278 25.55 -10.35 -7.87
CA ILE A 278 24.44 -11.22 -8.23
C ILE A 278 23.85 -10.75 -9.55
N SER A 279 23.54 -11.71 -10.42
CA SER A 279 22.73 -11.52 -11.61
C SER A 279 21.42 -12.27 -11.41
N LEU A 280 20.30 -11.61 -11.72
CA LEU A 280 18.96 -12.15 -11.66
C LEU A 280 18.32 -12.09 -13.03
N ALA A 281 17.86 -13.21 -13.55
CA ALA A 281 17.00 -13.21 -14.72
C ALA A 281 15.65 -12.56 -14.40
N ALA A 282 14.86 -12.22 -15.42
CA ALA A 282 13.51 -11.69 -15.22
C ALA A 282 12.66 -12.66 -14.38
N LYS A 283 12.02 -12.16 -13.33
CA LYS A 283 11.17 -12.91 -12.39
C LYS A 283 11.90 -13.99 -11.57
N GLU A 284 13.22 -14.04 -11.62
CA GLU A 284 14.02 -15.01 -10.86
C GLU A 284 14.00 -14.65 -9.37
N GLN A 285 13.97 -15.70 -8.55
CA GLN A 285 14.15 -15.64 -7.11
C GLN A 285 15.41 -16.40 -6.72
N LYS A 286 16.28 -15.77 -5.94
CA LYS A 286 17.57 -16.34 -5.56
C LYS A 286 17.84 -16.15 -4.08
N ALA A 287 18.16 -17.25 -3.41
CA ALA A 287 18.62 -17.21 -2.02
C ALA A 287 20.15 -17.07 -1.98
N VAL A 288 20.62 -16.21 -1.10
CA VAL A 288 22.03 -15.90 -0.92
C VAL A 288 22.35 -15.87 0.57
N ILE A 289 23.45 -16.51 0.95
CA ILE A 289 23.95 -16.51 2.32
C ILE A 289 25.19 -15.62 2.38
N LEU A 290 25.13 -14.56 3.18
CA LEU A 290 26.27 -13.71 3.49
C LEU A 290 26.87 -14.12 4.83
N PRO A 291 28.20 -14.26 4.97
CA PRO A 291 28.81 -14.50 6.26
C PRO A 291 28.63 -13.27 7.17
N LEU A 292 28.34 -13.52 8.43
CA LEU A 292 28.32 -12.52 9.50
C LEU A 292 29.47 -12.79 10.44
N PRO A 293 30.64 -12.17 10.24
CA PRO A 293 31.82 -12.40 11.07
C PRO A 293 31.55 -12.07 12.55
N SER A 294 32.14 -12.82 13.45
CA SER A 294 31.95 -12.67 14.90
C SER A 294 32.27 -11.27 15.42
N TRP A 295 33.24 -10.56 14.83
CA TRP A 295 33.59 -9.19 15.22
C TRP A 295 32.46 -8.18 14.99
N VAL A 296 31.50 -8.47 14.11
CA VAL A 296 30.32 -7.61 13.88
C VAL A 296 29.50 -7.50 15.15
N LEU A 297 29.45 -8.55 15.98
CA LEU A 297 28.73 -8.54 17.25
C LEU A 297 29.32 -7.56 18.26
N ASP A 298 30.59 -7.18 18.09
CA ASP A 298 31.31 -6.24 18.93
C ASP A 298 31.18 -4.79 18.47
N ALA A 299 30.62 -4.55 17.29
CA ALA A 299 30.48 -3.22 16.70
C ALA A 299 29.24 -2.45 17.24
N ALA A 300 29.05 -2.50 18.55
CA ALA A 300 27.94 -1.81 19.21
C ALA A 300 28.12 -0.29 19.17
N ASN A 301 26.99 0.42 18.99
CA ASN A 301 26.94 1.86 19.12
C ASN A 301 26.96 2.31 20.61
N GLN A 302 26.89 3.61 20.89
CA GLN A 302 26.89 4.17 22.24
C GLN A 302 25.76 3.64 23.14
N ARG A 303 24.68 3.10 22.56
CA ARG A 303 23.55 2.49 23.27
C ARG A 303 23.72 1.00 23.49
N GLY A 304 24.85 0.42 23.10
CA GLY A 304 25.12 -1.02 23.21
C GLY A 304 24.40 -1.87 22.17
N LEU A 305 23.84 -1.24 21.12
CA LEU A 305 23.15 -1.91 20.02
C LEU A 305 24.07 -2.11 18.82
N VAL A 306 24.02 -3.28 18.21
CA VAL A 306 24.62 -3.58 16.91
C VAL A 306 23.55 -3.37 15.85
N GLU A 307 23.82 -2.50 14.88
CA GLU A 307 22.95 -2.24 13.76
C GLU A 307 23.57 -2.83 12.49
N VAL A 308 22.89 -3.81 11.88
CA VAL A 308 23.28 -4.45 10.62
C VAL A 308 22.27 -4.06 9.56
N GLU A 309 22.77 -3.55 8.44
CA GLU A 309 21.96 -3.26 7.27
C GLU A 309 22.41 -4.17 6.12
N ILE A 310 21.45 -4.83 5.48
CA ILE A 310 21.66 -5.60 4.26
C ILE A 310 20.96 -4.84 3.15
N ARG A 311 21.69 -4.56 2.06
CA ARG A 311 21.23 -3.73 0.96
C ARG A 311 21.47 -4.40 -0.38
N TRP A 312 20.51 -4.29 -1.27
CA TRP A 312 20.68 -4.51 -2.69
C TRP A 312 21.11 -3.21 -3.37
N GLU A 313 22.09 -3.27 -4.23
CA GLU A 313 22.59 -2.13 -5.02
C GLU A 313 22.60 -2.52 -6.49
N SER A 314 21.73 -1.88 -7.28
CA SER A 314 21.64 -2.05 -8.73
C SER A 314 21.34 -0.71 -9.39
N GLU A 315 21.90 -0.47 -10.59
CA GLU A 315 21.66 0.77 -11.34
C GLU A 315 20.25 0.82 -11.99
N LEU A 316 19.66 -0.35 -12.22
CA LEU A 316 18.34 -0.49 -12.87
C LEU A 316 17.19 -0.61 -11.87
N ASP A 317 17.48 -0.59 -10.58
CA ASP A 317 16.46 -0.67 -9.54
C ASP A 317 15.82 0.68 -9.26
N ALA A 318 14.50 0.74 -9.36
CA ALA A 318 13.77 1.99 -9.26
C ALA A 318 13.21 2.27 -7.86
N LEU A 319 12.88 1.23 -7.08
CA LEU A 319 12.23 1.39 -5.79
C LEU A 319 13.20 1.16 -4.63
N ALA A 320 13.88 2.22 -4.20
CA ALA A 320 14.88 2.14 -3.14
C ALA A 320 14.35 1.70 -1.75
N TRP A 321 13.03 1.60 -1.56
CA TRP A 321 12.43 1.26 -0.27
C TRP A 321 12.40 -0.24 0.02
N ASP A 322 12.43 -1.11 -0.96
CA ASP A 322 12.50 -2.57 -0.82
C ASP A 322 13.91 -3.14 -1.02
N ASP A 323 14.88 -2.27 -1.26
CA ASP A 323 16.29 -2.60 -1.48
C ASP A 323 17.08 -2.87 -0.19
N PHE A 324 16.57 -2.57 0.98
CA PHE A 324 17.34 -2.73 2.22
C PHE A 324 16.52 -3.26 3.38
N VAL A 325 17.21 -3.94 4.27
CA VAL A 325 16.65 -4.49 5.52
C VAL A 325 17.59 -4.14 6.65
N LYS A 326 17.04 -3.70 7.79
CA LYS A 326 17.80 -3.36 8.99
C LYS A 326 17.49 -4.31 10.12
N PHE A 327 18.52 -4.65 10.87
CA PHE A 327 18.46 -5.43 12.09
C PHE A 327 19.14 -4.66 13.20
N ALA A 328 18.57 -4.70 14.41
CA ALA A 328 19.24 -4.22 15.58
C ALA A 328 19.08 -5.22 16.73
N PHE A 329 20.17 -5.46 17.42
CA PHE A 329 20.22 -6.35 18.57
C PHE A 329 21.27 -5.86 19.55
N LYS A 330 21.13 -6.28 20.82
CA LYS A 330 22.14 -5.95 21.83
C LYS A 330 23.42 -6.73 21.58
N SER A 331 24.58 -6.05 21.68
CA SER A 331 25.86 -6.75 21.68
C SER A 331 25.93 -7.73 22.86
N PRO A 332 26.53 -8.93 22.66
CA PRO A 332 26.72 -9.89 23.74
C PRO A 332 27.38 -9.30 24.98
N LYS A 333 28.25 -8.30 24.82
CA LYS A 333 28.95 -7.60 25.92
C LYS A 333 28.03 -6.70 26.78
N ASN A 334 26.84 -6.37 26.28
CA ASN A 334 25.89 -5.44 26.93
C ASN A 334 24.61 -6.13 27.44
N LEU A 335 24.62 -7.48 27.49
CA LEU A 335 23.48 -8.23 27.98
C LEU A 335 23.34 -8.13 29.50
N VAL A 336 22.11 -7.98 29.98
CA VAL A 336 21.77 -7.97 31.38
C VAL A 336 21.17 -9.32 31.76
N VAL A 337 21.89 -10.06 32.63
CA VAL A 337 21.45 -11.39 33.07
C VAL A 337 21.15 -11.35 34.56
N THR A 338 19.96 -11.83 34.91
CA THR A 338 19.61 -12.05 36.34
C THR A 338 19.92 -13.50 36.71
N ASN A 339 20.87 -13.69 37.66
CA ASN A 339 21.15 -14.99 38.25
C ASN A 339 20.54 -15.08 39.65
N ALA A 340 19.38 -15.73 39.73
CA ALA A 340 18.63 -15.98 40.97
C ALA A 340 18.63 -17.49 41.33
N VAL A 341 19.66 -18.22 40.97
CA VAL A 341 19.85 -19.60 41.36
C VAL A 341 20.27 -19.68 42.84
N ARG A 342 19.67 -20.60 43.60
CA ARG A 342 19.98 -20.83 45.01
C ARG A 342 21.23 -21.72 45.18
N GLU A 343 21.12 -22.94 44.69
CA GLU A 343 22.25 -23.89 44.72
C GLU A 343 23.04 -23.82 43.42
N GLY A 344 24.38 -23.68 43.51
CA GLY A 344 25.23 -23.64 42.30
C GLY A 344 25.35 -22.25 41.65
N ARG A 345 24.92 -21.16 42.34
CA ARG A 345 25.04 -19.79 41.82
C ARG A 345 26.43 -19.46 41.30
N GLN A 346 27.49 -19.87 42.05
CA GLN A 346 28.87 -19.60 41.69
C GLN A 346 29.28 -20.23 40.35
N PHE A 347 28.70 -21.37 39.98
CA PHE A 347 29.01 -22.01 38.71
C PHE A 347 28.40 -21.22 37.54
N VAL A 348 27.16 -20.73 37.71
CA VAL A 348 26.50 -19.87 36.71
C VAL A 348 27.25 -18.55 36.57
N ASP A 349 27.62 -17.91 37.70
CA ASP A 349 28.39 -16.65 37.67
C ASP A 349 29.73 -16.83 36.98
N THR A 350 30.43 -17.95 37.25
CA THR A 350 31.70 -18.25 36.63
C THR A 350 31.52 -18.51 35.11
N ALA A 351 30.50 -19.28 34.72
CA ALA A 351 30.19 -19.50 33.35
C ALA A 351 29.92 -18.17 32.60
N LEU A 352 29.14 -17.26 33.16
CA LEU A 352 28.84 -15.95 32.58
C LEU A 352 30.09 -15.05 32.46
N LYS A 353 31.02 -15.12 33.42
CA LYS A 353 32.26 -14.30 33.43
C LYS A 353 33.28 -14.76 32.40
N VAL A 354 33.45 -16.09 32.23
CA VAL A 354 34.48 -16.70 31.38
C VAL A 354 34.34 -16.25 29.89
N THR A 355 33.22 -15.88 29.47
CA THR A 355 32.92 -15.66 28.06
C THR A 355 32.65 -14.21 27.70
N GLY A 356 33.02 -13.28 28.55
CA GLY A 356 32.94 -11.84 28.27
C GLY A 356 31.50 -11.29 28.21
N ILE A 357 30.49 -12.04 28.66
CA ILE A 357 29.20 -11.47 29.02
C ILE A 357 29.45 -10.71 30.36
N THR A 358 29.89 -9.49 30.22
CA THR A 358 30.51 -8.76 31.37
C THR A 358 29.53 -7.91 32.13
N GLN A 359 28.22 -8.18 32.15
CA GLN A 359 27.50 -7.09 32.66
C GLN A 359 26.30 -7.34 33.50
N LYS A 360 26.17 -6.68 34.55
CA LYS A 360 25.10 -6.63 35.56
C LYS A 360 24.49 -7.99 35.84
N ILE A 361 25.32 -8.91 36.38
CA ILE A 361 24.79 -10.06 37.07
C ILE A 361 24.09 -9.50 38.31
N THR A 362 22.77 -9.42 38.26
CA THR A 362 22.00 -8.99 39.41
C THR A 362 21.65 -10.19 40.28
N HIS A 363 22.01 -10.15 41.55
CA HIS A 363 21.79 -11.23 42.50
C HIS A 363 20.54 -11.01 43.37
N TYR A 364 19.47 -10.49 42.82
CA TYR A 364 18.29 -10.22 43.62
C TYR A 364 17.41 -11.47 43.79
N ALA A 365 17.39 -11.99 45.01
CA ALA A 365 16.49 -13.10 45.38
C ALA A 365 14.99 -12.70 45.42
N LEU A 366 14.65 -11.41 45.29
CA LEU A 366 13.31 -10.88 45.59
C LEU A 366 12.68 -9.97 44.52
N ARG A 367 13.41 -9.58 43.47
CA ARG A 367 12.80 -8.79 42.37
C ARG A 367 13.40 -9.17 41.04
N ILE A 368 12.54 -9.46 40.08
CA ILE A 368 12.91 -9.58 38.68
C ILE A 368 13.24 -8.19 38.19
N THR A 369 14.46 -8.01 37.61
CA THR A 369 14.80 -6.74 36.97
C THR A 369 14.03 -6.62 35.66
N PRO A 370 13.19 -5.60 35.47
CA PRO A 370 12.39 -5.45 34.24
C PRO A 370 13.24 -5.43 32.97
N ASP A 371 14.46 -4.88 33.07
CA ASP A 371 15.40 -4.70 31.97
C ASP A 371 16.27 -5.92 31.68
N ALA A 372 16.05 -7.07 32.37
CA ALA A 372 16.82 -8.28 32.11
C ALA A 372 16.56 -8.80 30.71
N ASP A 373 17.64 -9.20 30.03
CA ASP A 373 17.60 -9.86 28.73
C ASP A 373 17.41 -11.38 28.88
N ALA A 374 17.94 -11.94 29.97
CA ALA A 374 17.79 -13.36 30.33
C ALA A 374 17.71 -13.52 31.86
N ILE A 375 16.93 -14.52 32.28
CA ILE A 375 16.84 -14.90 33.70
C ILE A 375 17.26 -16.36 33.82
N ILE A 376 18.19 -16.64 34.76
CA ILE A 376 18.53 -18.00 35.23
C ILE A 376 18.14 -18.04 36.72
N ALA A 377 17.16 -18.85 37.06
CA ALA A 377 16.59 -18.83 38.41
C ALA A 377 16.26 -20.22 38.94
N SER A 378 16.32 -20.38 40.23
CA SER A 378 15.64 -21.49 40.93
C SER A 378 14.13 -21.31 40.91
N THR A 379 13.38 -22.39 41.09
CA THR A 379 11.91 -22.32 41.19
C THR A 379 11.49 -21.37 42.34
N PRO A 380 10.62 -20.39 42.08
CA PRO A 380 10.17 -19.43 43.06
C PRO A 380 9.50 -20.09 44.27
N THR A 381 9.78 -19.57 45.47
CA THR A 381 9.12 -20.03 46.73
C THR A 381 7.89 -19.22 47.04
N ALA A 382 7.85 -17.94 46.65
CA ALA A 382 6.74 -17.03 46.92
C ALA A 382 5.85 -16.90 45.67
N SER A 383 4.53 -16.85 45.87
CA SER A 383 3.54 -16.71 44.80
C SER A 383 3.70 -15.39 44.02
N GLU A 384 4.09 -14.32 44.71
CA GLU A 384 4.32 -13.02 44.08
C GLU A 384 5.48 -13.07 43.08
N MET A 385 6.61 -13.68 43.44
CA MET A 385 7.76 -13.86 42.58
C MET A 385 7.42 -14.75 41.38
N ALA A 386 6.62 -15.81 41.61
CA ALA A 386 6.16 -16.68 40.52
C ALA A 386 5.30 -15.90 39.51
N ARG A 387 4.38 -15.05 39.97
CA ARG A 387 3.57 -14.17 39.10
C ARG A 387 4.44 -13.21 38.29
N GLN A 388 5.36 -12.50 38.94
CA GLN A 388 6.28 -11.59 38.27
C GLN A 388 7.10 -12.29 37.19
N LEU A 389 7.58 -13.51 37.43
CA LEU A 389 8.32 -14.31 36.44
C LEU A 389 7.43 -14.73 35.27
N VAL A 390 6.20 -15.17 35.53
CA VAL A 390 5.23 -15.54 34.49
C VAL A 390 4.84 -14.33 33.64
N ASP A 391 4.59 -13.16 34.26
CA ASP A 391 4.24 -11.94 33.55
C ASP A 391 5.41 -11.41 32.70
N TRP A 392 6.65 -11.54 33.20
CA TRP A 392 7.85 -11.22 32.44
C TRP A 392 8.03 -12.17 31.24
N LEU A 393 7.77 -13.47 31.39
CA LEU A 393 7.79 -14.44 30.28
C LEU A 393 6.71 -14.13 29.25
N ARG A 394 5.48 -13.78 29.68
CA ARG A 394 4.38 -13.42 28.77
C ARG A 394 4.67 -12.25 27.83
N GLN A 395 5.64 -11.40 28.19
CA GLN A 395 6.13 -10.30 27.35
C GLN A 395 7.07 -10.76 26.22
N GLY A 396 7.21 -12.06 25.98
CA GLY A 396 8.07 -12.60 24.93
C GLY A 396 9.51 -12.90 25.38
N LYS A 397 9.76 -12.82 26.67
CA LYS A 397 11.09 -13.08 27.27
C LYS A 397 11.33 -14.57 27.52
N LYS A 398 12.59 -14.95 27.83
CA LYS A 398 12.98 -16.35 28.04
C LYS A 398 13.75 -16.54 29.34
N ALA A 399 13.40 -17.57 30.11
CA ALA A 399 14.07 -17.93 31.36
C ALA A 399 14.56 -19.38 31.35
N LEU A 400 15.68 -19.64 32.04
CA LEU A 400 16.11 -20.97 32.43
C LEU A 400 15.76 -21.17 33.92
N ILE A 401 14.87 -22.09 34.20
CA ILE A 401 14.44 -22.39 35.57
C ILE A 401 15.04 -23.72 36.01
N VAL A 402 15.73 -23.70 37.14
CA VAL A 402 16.28 -24.90 37.77
C VAL A 402 15.25 -25.39 38.79
N ALA A 403 14.76 -26.61 38.63
CA ALA A 403 13.78 -27.20 39.49
C ALA A 403 14.43 -27.70 40.80
N ASP A 404 14.25 -26.96 41.88
CA ASP A 404 14.81 -27.25 43.20
C ASP A 404 13.76 -27.15 44.35
N ASN A 405 12.47 -26.93 44.01
CA ASN A 405 11.39 -26.87 44.95
C ASN A 405 10.10 -27.51 44.37
N LEU A 406 9.65 -28.59 44.99
CA LEU A 406 8.42 -29.30 44.63
C LEU A 406 7.13 -28.49 44.85
N ASN A 407 7.13 -27.67 45.92
CA ASN A 407 5.94 -26.93 46.33
C ASN A 407 5.92 -25.50 45.75
N SER A 408 6.63 -25.27 44.65
CA SER A 408 6.64 -23.97 44.02
C SER A 408 5.30 -23.62 43.41
N PRO A 409 4.76 -22.42 43.64
CA PRO A 409 3.51 -21.95 43.03
C PRO A 409 3.59 -21.84 41.51
N ILE A 410 4.77 -21.84 40.92
CA ILE A 410 4.97 -21.72 39.47
C ILE A 410 4.42 -22.91 38.70
N TRP A 411 4.38 -24.08 39.30
CA TRP A 411 3.90 -25.31 38.67
C TRP A 411 2.45 -25.22 38.23
N SER A 412 1.60 -24.71 39.14
CA SER A 412 0.17 -24.49 38.81
C SER A 412 0.00 -23.39 37.75
N MET A 413 0.84 -22.33 37.76
CA MET A 413 0.78 -21.26 36.78
C MET A 413 1.24 -21.69 35.38
N PHE A 414 2.12 -22.68 35.33
CA PHE A 414 2.57 -23.29 34.06
C PHE A 414 1.64 -24.43 33.59
N ASN A 415 0.66 -24.82 34.39
CA ASN A 415 -0.24 -25.94 34.13
C ASN A 415 0.51 -27.26 33.87
N ILE A 416 1.56 -27.51 34.67
CA ILE A 416 2.33 -28.75 34.65
C ILE A 416 2.20 -29.50 35.95
N SER A 417 2.14 -30.84 35.86
CA SER A 417 2.15 -31.74 37.01
C SER A 417 3.58 -32.09 37.36
N VAL A 418 3.90 -31.99 38.64
CA VAL A 418 5.22 -32.24 39.17
C VAL A 418 5.15 -33.31 40.28
N LYS A 419 6.01 -34.29 40.18
CA LYS A 419 6.16 -35.35 41.19
C LYS A 419 7.59 -35.41 41.68
N PRO A 420 7.85 -35.84 42.92
CA PRO A 420 9.22 -36.10 43.35
C PRO A 420 9.78 -37.25 42.51
N SER A 421 11.05 -37.12 42.10
CA SER A 421 11.70 -38.19 41.35
C SER A 421 11.83 -39.45 42.23
N LYS A 422 11.49 -40.58 41.66
CA LYS A 422 11.58 -41.88 42.34
C LYS A 422 13.02 -42.44 42.33
N SER A 423 13.90 -41.87 41.51
CA SER A 423 15.25 -42.36 41.35
C SER A 423 16.17 -41.86 42.46
N GLY A 424 16.63 -42.77 43.30
CA GLY A 424 17.67 -42.50 44.29
C GLY A 424 19.11 -42.53 43.73
N GLN A 425 19.30 -42.81 42.42
CA GLN A 425 20.59 -42.96 41.78
C GLN A 425 20.78 -41.94 40.66
N LYS A 426 22.04 -41.56 40.38
CA LYS A 426 22.40 -40.77 39.20
C LYS A 426 22.17 -41.62 37.94
N ARG A 427 21.57 -40.99 36.94
CA ARG A 427 21.27 -41.57 35.63
C ARG A 427 21.95 -40.78 34.54
N ARG A 428 22.25 -41.41 33.42
CA ARG A 428 22.92 -40.80 32.28
C ARG A 428 21.88 -40.12 31.36
N VAL A 429 22.26 -39.00 30.78
CA VAL A 429 21.45 -38.40 29.69
C VAL A 429 21.59 -39.31 28.47
N GLN A 430 20.44 -39.79 27.95
CA GLN A 430 20.40 -40.75 26.86
C GLN A 430 20.08 -40.10 25.53
N TRP A 431 19.09 -39.22 25.51
CA TRP A 431 18.63 -38.55 24.27
C TRP A 431 18.72 -37.05 24.40
N VAL A 432 19.06 -36.38 23.27
CA VAL A 432 19.19 -34.93 23.16
C VAL A 432 18.64 -34.48 21.82
N ASP A 433 17.73 -33.49 21.83
CA ASP A 433 17.19 -32.85 20.63
C ASP A 433 18.19 -31.84 20.04
N GLU A 434 19.10 -32.33 19.19
CA GLU A 434 20.09 -31.46 18.53
C GLU A 434 19.48 -30.53 17.46
N SER A 435 18.19 -30.68 17.13
CA SER A 435 17.51 -29.72 16.26
C SER A 435 17.24 -28.39 16.97
N HIS A 436 17.23 -28.41 18.32
CA HIS A 436 17.08 -27.19 19.11
C HIS A 436 18.37 -26.36 19.10
N PRO A 437 18.32 -25.04 18.79
CA PRO A 437 19.52 -24.20 18.60
C PRO A 437 20.51 -24.24 19.77
N ILE A 438 20.02 -24.31 21.02
CA ILE A 438 20.87 -24.33 22.21
C ILE A 438 21.67 -25.65 22.30
N LEU A 439 21.14 -26.76 21.80
CA LEU A 439 21.71 -28.10 21.97
C LEU A 439 22.47 -28.59 20.74
N GLN A 440 22.42 -27.88 19.64
CA GLN A 440 23.06 -28.26 18.38
C GLN A 440 24.56 -28.56 18.58
N GLY A 441 24.99 -29.80 18.27
CA GLY A 441 26.37 -30.25 18.41
C GLY A 441 26.85 -30.45 19.87
N LEU A 442 25.94 -30.37 20.87
CA LEU A 442 26.26 -30.67 22.27
C LEU A 442 25.79 -32.07 22.70
N GLY A 443 25.14 -32.82 21.82
CA GLY A 443 24.54 -34.11 22.16
C GLY A 443 25.51 -35.08 22.83
N ASN A 444 26.65 -35.39 22.19
CA ASN A 444 27.65 -36.30 22.74
C ASN A 444 28.21 -35.86 24.11
N SER A 445 28.47 -34.55 24.26
CA SER A 445 28.97 -34.00 25.52
C SER A 445 27.92 -34.03 26.63
N LEU A 446 26.64 -33.78 26.28
CA LEU A 446 25.56 -33.84 27.23
C LEU A 446 25.21 -35.27 27.63
N GLN A 447 25.33 -36.25 26.73
CA GLN A 447 25.17 -37.68 27.02
C GLN A 447 26.24 -38.25 27.96
N SER A 448 27.36 -37.57 28.14
CA SER A 448 28.36 -37.95 29.16
C SER A 448 27.96 -37.54 30.59
N VAL A 449 26.94 -36.66 30.74
CA VAL A 449 26.49 -36.15 32.04
C VAL A 449 25.65 -37.19 32.77
N THR A 450 25.94 -37.35 34.07
CA THR A 450 25.10 -38.11 34.99
C THR A 450 24.39 -37.20 35.96
N ALA A 451 23.13 -37.47 36.20
CA ALA A 451 22.29 -36.58 36.99
C ALA A 451 21.21 -37.38 37.76
N GLN A 452 20.92 -36.92 38.96
CA GLN A 452 19.76 -37.36 39.73
C GLN A 452 18.68 -36.31 39.65
N PRO A 453 17.58 -36.53 38.93
CA PRO A 453 16.51 -35.55 38.81
C PRO A 453 15.89 -35.26 40.17
N PHE A 454 15.53 -34.03 40.40
CA PHE A 454 14.84 -33.58 41.60
C PHE A 454 13.32 -33.78 41.43
N VAL A 455 12.83 -33.55 40.24
CA VAL A 455 11.42 -33.60 39.87
C VAL A 455 11.22 -34.36 38.57
N GLU A 456 10.09 -35.07 38.50
CA GLU A 456 9.51 -35.57 37.26
C GLU A 456 8.38 -34.64 36.84
N VAL A 457 8.48 -34.10 35.64
CA VAL A 457 7.54 -33.11 35.10
C VAL A 457 6.72 -33.71 33.95
N SER A 458 5.43 -33.36 33.91
CA SER A 458 4.54 -33.75 32.82
C SER A 458 3.49 -32.67 32.54
N GLY A 459 3.15 -32.49 31.28
CA GLY A 459 2.19 -31.47 30.84
C GLY A 459 1.97 -31.55 29.35
N SER A 460 0.81 -31.11 28.87
CA SER A 460 0.44 -31.14 27.45
C SER A 460 1.31 -30.27 26.56
N ASN A 461 1.85 -29.15 27.10
CA ASN A 461 2.63 -28.17 26.38
C ASN A 461 4.14 -28.28 26.67
N LEU A 462 4.56 -29.33 27.38
CA LEU A 462 5.96 -29.52 27.74
C LEU A 462 6.66 -30.35 26.64
N LYS A 463 7.71 -29.81 26.04
CA LYS A 463 8.55 -30.50 25.08
C LYS A 463 9.85 -30.91 25.77
N ALA A 464 10.16 -32.20 25.85
CA ALA A 464 11.47 -32.64 26.30
C ALA A 464 12.53 -32.29 25.24
N LEU A 465 13.63 -31.69 25.66
CA LEU A 465 14.82 -31.38 24.84
C LEU A 465 15.97 -32.34 25.11
N ALA A 466 16.04 -32.90 26.32
CA ALA A 466 16.94 -33.98 26.68
C ALA A 466 16.27 -34.88 27.72
N THR A 467 16.50 -36.19 27.65
CA THR A 467 15.95 -37.17 28.56
C THR A 467 17.04 -38.07 29.16
N LEU A 468 16.79 -38.56 30.35
CA LEU A 468 17.59 -39.55 31.02
C LEU A 468 17.28 -40.97 30.50
N ASP A 469 18.06 -41.96 30.92
CA ASP A 469 17.93 -43.36 30.50
C ASP A 469 16.62 -44.03 30.92
N ASP A 470 15.87 -43.43 31.89
CA ASP A 470 14.53 -43.86 32.29
C ASP A 470 13.41 -43.12 31.57
N GLY A 471 13.73 -42.27 30.60
CA GLY A 471 12.74 -41.48 29.86
C GLY A 471 12.31 -40.21 30.57
N THR A 472 12.79 -39.92 31.79
CA THR A 472 12.46 -38.65 32.47
C THR A 472 13.15 -37.46 31.78
N ALA A 473 12.45 -36.32 31.73
CA ALA A 473 13.02 -35.12 31.14
C ALA A 473 14.19 -34.59 32.00
N PHE A 474 15.35 -34.38 31.40
CA PHE A 474 16.49 -33.69 31.99
C PHE A 474 16.41 -32.20 31.74
N LEU A 475 16.13 -31.81 30.51
CA LEU A 475 15.87 -30.45 30.07
C LEU A 475 14.59 -30.44 29.24
N ALA A 476 13.69 -29.51 29.54
CA ALA A 476 12.44 -29.37 28.82
C ALA A 476 12.16 -27.91 28.46
N GLU A 477 11.39 -27.72 27.42
CA GLU A 477 10.91 -26.41 26.96
C GLU A 477 9.43 -26.28 27.17
N LEU A 478 8.99 -25.11 27.63
CA LEU A 478 7.61 -24.78 27.86
C LEU A 478 7.28 -23.40 27.31
N PRO A 479 6.31 -23.22 26.38
CA PRO A 479 5.84 -21.91 25.96
C PRO A 479 5.00 -21.26 27.08
N VAL A 480 5.22 -19.97 27.35
CA VAL A 480 4.50 -19.19 28.37
C VAL A 480 4.06 -17.86 27.74
N GLY A 481 2.83 -17.80 27.23
CA GLY A 481 2.35 -16.67 26.44
C GLY A 481 3.16 -16.49 25.16
N ALA A 482 3.77 -15.31 24.96
CA ALA A 482 4.67 -15.05 23.85
C ALA A 482 6.13 -15.48 24.12
N GLY A 483 6.47 -15.84 25.34
CA GLY A 483 7.81 -16.22 25.76
C GLY A 483 8.01 -17.72 25.93
N GLN A 484 9.20 -18.10 26.40
CA GLN A 484 9.61 -19.50 26.57
C GLN A 484 10.34 -19.71 27.90
N CYS A 485 10.05 -20.82 28.55
CA CYS A 485 10.76 -21.28 29.73
C CYS A 485 11.51 -22.57 29.40
N LEU A 486 12.83 -22.58 29.63
CA LEU A 486 13.61 -23.80 29.68
C LEU A 486 13.62 -24.30 31.15
N LEU A 487 13.27 -25.53 31.35
CA LEU A 487 13.18 -26.15 32.65
C LEU A 487 14.26 -27.24 32.79
N LEU A 488 15.21 -27.01 33.67
CA LEU A 488 16.21 -28.01 34.06
C LEU A 488 15.67 -28.76 35.29
N THR A 489 15.41 -30.03 35.18
CA THR A 489 14.80 -30.85 36.25
C THR A 489 15.78 -31.27 37.34
N VAL A 490 17.04 -30.92 37.17
CA VAL A 490 18.16 -31.30 38.04
C VAL A 490 18.74 -30.03 38.68
N PRO A 491 18.96 -30.01 40.02
CA PRO A 491 19.61 -28.90 40.67
C PRO A 491 21.10 -28.81 40.30
N LEU A 492 21.63 -27.60 40.30
CA LEU A 492 23.05 -27.32 40.00
C LEU A 492 23.95 -27.65 41.19
N ASN A 493 23.75 -28.82 41.78
CA ASN A 493 24.48 -29.34 42.92
C ASN A 493 25.39 -30.49 42.50
N PRO A 494 26.74 -30.42 42.73
CA PRO A 494 27.68 -31.46 42.33
C PRO A 494 27.39 -32.84 42.93
N GLN A 495 26.73 -32.89 44.07
CA GLN A 495 26.33 -34.15 44.69
C GLN A 495 25.27 -34.91 43.86
N ARG A 496 24.43 -34.13 43.20
CA ARG A 496 23.28 -34.68 42.41
C ARG A 496 23.54 -34.73 40.94
N SER A 497 24.41 -33.89 40.38
CA SER A 497 24.71 -33.86 38.94
C SER A 497 26.15 -33.46 38.66
N ASP A 498 26.74 -34.12 37.67
CA ASP A 498 28.06 -33.77 37.17
C ASP A 498 28.03 -32.64 36.14
N LEU A 499 26.80 -32.13 35.81
CA LEU A 499 26.59 -31.11 34.80
C LEU A 499 27.49 -29.89 34.98
N VAL A 500 27.62 -29.38 36.23
CA VAL A 500 28.41 -28.16 36.53
C VAL A 500 29.90 -28.34 36.34
N TYR A 501 30.40 -29.57 36.33
CA TYR A 501 31.77 -29.93 36.04
C TYR A 501 31.99 -30.42 34.58
N SER A 502 30.91 -30.63 33.87
CA SER A 502 30.99 -31.05 32.46
C SER A 502 31.42 -29.90 31.56
N PRO A 503 32.22 -30.17 30.52
CA PRO A 503 32.58 -29.18 29.50
C PRO A 503 31.39 -28.55 28.80
N VAL A 504 30.21 -29.19 28.86
CA VAL A 504 28.97 -28.68 28.23
C VAL A 504 28.30 -27.57 29.00
N PHE A 505 28.60 -27.41 30.31
CA PHE A 505 27.88 -26.48 31.16
C PHE A 505 28.05 -25.02 30.72
N VAL A 506 29.27 -24.59 30.47
CA VAL A 506 29.60 -23.24 30.05
C VAL A 506 28.94 -22.93 28.68
N PRO A 507 29.12 -23.75 27.61
CA PRO A 507 28.38 -23.56 26.38
C PRO A 507 26.87 -23.52 26.52
N LEU A 508 26.30 -24.37 27.34
CA LEU A 508 24.85 -24.42 27.56
C LEU A 508 24.32 -23.10 28.17
N VAL A 509 24.96 -22.59 29.20
CA VAL A 509 24.60 -21.30 29.84
C VAL A 509 24.72 -20.16 28.84
N HIS A 510 25.81 -20.15 28.07
CA HIS A 510 26.06 -19.14 27.06
C HIS A 510 25.05 -19.11 25.96
N ARG A 511 24.80 -20.26 25.35
CA ARG A 511 23.83 -20.39 24.28
C ARG A 511 22.45 -20.02 24.76
N PHE A 512 22.09 -20.40 26.00
CA PHE A 512 20.84 -19.99 26.61
C PHE A 512 20.72 -18.46 26.70
N VAL A 513 21.74 -17.78 27.24
CA VAL A 513 21.68 -16.31 27.40
C VAL A 513 21.56 -15.59 26.07
N ARG A 514 22.32 -16.00 25.07
CA ARG A 514 22.23 -15.43 23.73
C ARG A 514 20.89 -15.74 23.07
N PHE A 515 20.42 -16.99 23.16
CA PHE A 515 19.11 -17.38 22.67
C PHE A 515 17.97 -16.62 23.37
N ALA A 516 18.09 -16.37 24.66
CA ALA A 516 17.12 -15.60 25.41
C ALA A 516 17.07 -14.13 24.96
N SER A 517 18.23 -13.55 24.65
CA SER A 517 18.36 -12.14 24.34
C SER A 517 17.93 -11.78 22.91
N TYR A 518 18.25 -12.60 21.94
CA TYR A 518 17.97 -12.31 20.52
C TYR A 518 17.42 -13.48 19.71
N GLY A 519 17.23 -14.66 20.31
CA GLY A 519 16.82 -15.86 19.58
C GLY A 519 17.93 -16.42 18.69
N HIS A 520 17.55 -17.27 17.74
CA HIS A 520 18.48 -17.83 16.73
C HIS A 520 18.34 -17.10 15.40
N GLU A 521 17.13 -16.68 15.04
CA GLU A 521 16.84 -15.88 13.85
C GLU A 521 16.23 -14.56 14.26
N LEU A 522 16.75 -13.47 13.73
CA LEU A 522 16.18 -12.14 13.87
C LEU A 522 15.37 -11.79 12.64
N SER A 523 14.16 -11.31 12.87
CA SER A 523 13.38 -10.63 11.86
C SER A 523 13.84 -9.19 11.69
N PRO A 524 13.66 -8.59 10.49
CA PRO A 524 13.98 -7.20 10.24
C PRO A 524 13.30 -6.25 11.22
N GLN A 525 14.02 -5.18 11.57
CA GLN A 525 13.38 -4.06 12.25
C GLN A 525 12.34 -3.40 11.34
N GLU A 526 11.28 -2.97 11.96
CA GLU A 526 10.33 -2.08 11.31
C GLU A 526 11.07 -0.82 10.82
N LYS A 527 10.88 -0.47 9.53
CA LYS A 527 11.45 0.74 8.96
C LYS A 527 10.81 1.94 9.64
N GLU A 528 11.54 2.64 10.51
CA GLU A 528 11.10 3.92 11.04
C GLU A 528 11.06 4.94 9.90
N THR A 529 9.86 5.28 9.46
CA THR A 529 9.64 6.50 8.69
C THR A 529 9.74 7.68 9.64
N LYS A 530 10.64 8.63 9.38
CA LYS A 530 10.71 9.88 10.15
C LYS A 530 9.29 10.45 10.28
N PRO A 531 8.86 10.86 11.47
CA PRO A 531 7.53 11.38 11.67
C PRO A 531 7.39 12.75 10.99
N GLN A 532 7.01 12.76 9.72
CA GLN A 532 6.25 13.86 9.17
C GLN A 532 4.79 13.47 9.29
N ALA A 533 4.15 14.06 10.28
CA ALA A 533 2.73 14.06 10.58
C ALA A 533 1.90 12.90 9.98
N SER A 534 1.40 12.02 10.86
CA SER A 534 0.25 11.10 10.64
C SER A 534 0.38 9.88 9.73
N LEU A 535 1.56 9.43 9.36
CA LEU A 535 1.71 8.22 8.53
C LEU A 535 1.88 6.97 9.41
N GLY A 536 0.89 6.10 9.35
CA GLY A 536 0.79 4.89 10.15
C GLY A 536 2.00 3.97 10.03
N LYS A 537 2.31 3.30 11.12
CA LYS A 537 3.35 2.26 11.24
C LYS A 537 3.08 1.12 10.25
N SER A 538 3.70 1.13 9.11
CA SER A 538 3.80 -0.05 8.25
C SER A 538 5.25 -0.22 7.84
N THR A 539 5.77 -1.38 8.06
CA THR A 539 7.19 -1.65 8.24
C THR A 539 7.73 -2.61 7.21
N ILE A 540 6.85 -3.26 6.47
CA ILE A 540 7.20 -4.16 5.39
C ILE A 540 6.59 -3.57 4.12
N VAL A 541 7.44 -3.31 3.10
CA VAL A 541 6.94 -2.91 1.78
C VAL A 541 6.00 -4.00 1.27
N PRO A 542 4.73 -3.68 0.96
CA PRO A 542 3.81 -4.66 0.39
C PRO A 542 4.36 -5.23 -0.91
N GLU A 543 4.22 -6.54 -1.12
CA GLU A 543 4.71 -7.18 -2.34
C GLU A 543 4.05 -6.61 -3.60
N SER A 544 2.81 -6.14 -3.47
CA SER A 544 2.09 -5.46 -4.55
C SER A 544 2.81 -4.22 -5.06
N GLU A 545 3.38 -3.43 -4.17
CA GLU A 545 4.07 -2.17 -4.50
C GLU A 545 5.46 -2.40 -5.12
N SER A 546 6.09 -3.54 -4.83
CA SER A 546 7.38 -3.95 -5.43
C SER A 546 7.23 -4.56 -6.81
N ASN A 547 6.00 -4.95 -7.22
CA ASN A 547 5.78 -5.75 -8.41
C ASN A 547 5.63 -4.91 -9.69
N PHE A 548 6.68 -4.82 -10.48
CA PHE A 548 6.75 -4.12 -11.76
C PHE A 548 6.40 -5.00 -12.98
N ILE A 549 5.86 -6.19 -12.73
CA ILE A 549 5.43 -7.10 -13.79
C ILE A 549 4.03 -6.68 -14.23
N LEU A 550 3.96 -5.91 -15.31
CA LEU A 550 2.70 -5.51 -15.95
C LEU A 550 2.54 -6.23 -17.30
N PRO A 551 1.31 -6.41 -17.80
CA PRO A 551 1.08 -6.85 -19.16
C PRO A 551 1.75 -5.91 -20.17
N PRO A 552 2.07 -6.38 -21.39
CA PRO A 552 2.58 -5.53 -22.45
C PRO A 552 1.67 -4.32 -22.68
N GLN A 553 2.25 -3.12 -22.85
CA GLN A 553 1.49 -1.86 -22.95
C GLN A 553 0.38 -1.92 -24.01
N ASN A 554 0.63 -2.58 -25.15
CA ASN A 554 -0.37 -2.73 -26.20
C ASN A 554 -1.58 -3.56 -25.76
N GLU A 555 -1.36 -4.67 -25.05
CA GLU A 555 -2.43 -5.51 -24.52
C GLU A 555 -3.22 -4.78 -23.44
N PHE A 556 -2.51 -4.07 -22.57
CA PHE A 556 -3.10 -3.27 -21.51
C PHE A 556 -3.97 -2.15 -22.07
N ALA A 557 -3.48 -1.41 -23.06
CA ALA A 557 -4.24 -0.35 -23.74
C ALA A 557 -5.49 -0.89 -24.44
N ILE A 558 -5.42 -2.08 -25.07
CA ILE A 558 -6.58 -2.72 -25.70
C ILE A 558 -7.63 -3.10 -24.64
N ARG A 559 -7.21 -3.65 -23.52
CA ARG A 559 -8.12 -4.02 -22.43
C ARG A 559 -8.79 -2.80 -21.82
N LEU A 560 -8.05 -1.72 -21.57
CA LEU A 560 -8.60 -0.46 -21.05
C LEU A 560 -9.63 0.18 -21.98
N ARG A 561 -9.41 0.12 -23.29
CA ARG A 561 -10.39 0.62 -24.28
C ARG A 561 -11.75 -0.09 -24.20
N LYS A 562 -11.79 -1.37 -23.81
CA LYS A 562 -13.05 -2.09 -23.58
C LYS A 562 -13.89 -1.49 -22.46
N PHE A 563 -13.24 -0.83 -21.49
CA PHE A 563 -13.90 -0.11 -20.40
C PHE A 563 -14.15 1.38 -20.71
N GLY A 564 -13.90 1.81 -21.96
CA GLY A 564 -14.03 3.22 -22.34
C GLY A 564 -12.95 4.13 -21.76
N ALA A 565 -11.88 3.55 -21.21
CA ALA A 565 -10.77 4.30 -20.64
C ALA A 565 -9.70 4.60 -21.71
N MET A 566 -9.09 5.79 -21.61
CA MET A 566 -8.01 6.25 -22.48
C MET A 566 -6.70 6.26 -21.70
N LEU A 567 -5.66 5.61 -22.24
CA LEU A 567 -4.32 5.65 -21.65
C LEU A 567 -3.48 6.70 -22.37
N VAL A 568 -2.87 7.60 -21.61
CA VAL A 568 -2.02 8.69 -22.11
C VAL A 568 -0.76 8.76 -21.25
N THR A 569 0.38 9.06 -21.85
CA THR A 569 1.60 9.34 -21.08
C THR A 569 1.56 10.75 -20.49
N ALA A 570 2.23 10.95 -19.36
CA ALA A 570 2.30 12.23 -18.67
C ALA A 570 2.76 13.40 -19.58
N ASP A 571 3.61 13.12 -20.57
CA ASP A 571 4.13 14.12 -21.50
C ASP A 571 3.13 14.50 -22.61
N GLN A 572 2.23 13.59 -22.99
CA GLN A 572 1.26 13.78 -24.07
C GLN A 572 -0.09 14.32 -23.58
N LEU A 573 -0.30 14.37 -22.28
CA LEU A 573 -1.58 14.68 -21.66
C LEU A 573 -2.18 16.03 -22.08
N PRO A 574 -1.48 17.17 -22.05
CA PRO A 574 -2.06 18.46 -22.44
C PRO A 574 -2.54 18.47 -23.88
N ALA A 575 -1.74 17.91 -24.81
CA ALA A 575 -2.11 17.84 -26.21
C ALA A 575 -3.35 16.96 -26.47
N ALA A 576 -3.46 15.81 -25.76
CA ALA A 576 -4.60 14.93 -25.86
C ALA A 576 -5.88 15.60 -25.35
N LEU A 577 -5.82 16.32 -24.23
CA LEU A 577 -6.96 17.04 -23.69
C LEU A 577 -7.40 18.20 -24.58
N LEU A 578 -6.46 19.00 -25.09
CA LEU A 578 -6.73 20.15 -25.96
C LEU A 578 -7.29 19.73 -27.33
N SER A 579 -6.86 18.56 -27.86
CA SER A 579 -7.37 18.08 -29.16
C SER A 579 -8.84 17.66 -29.11
N GLU A 580 -9.33 17.21 -27.96
CA GLU A 580 -10.70 16.75 -27.80
C GLU A 580 -11.68 17.81 -27.27
N THR A 581 -11.21 18.95 -26.72
CA THR A 581 -12.05 20.06 -26.23
C THR A 581 -12.57 20.97 -27.35
N LYS A 582 -12.71 20.46 -28.58
CA LYS A 582 -13.21 21.25 -29.74
C LYS A 582 -14.71 21.48 -29.74
N LEU A 583 -15.41 21.07 -28.70
CA LEU A 583 -16.85 21.35 -28.56
C LEU A 583 -17.07 22.84 -28.30
N ARG A 584 -17.95 23.47 -29.09
CA ARG A 584 -18.35 24.86 -28.96
C ARG A 584 -19.77 24.96 -28.49
N ASP A 585 -20.07 25.98 -27.71
CA ASP A 585 -21.42 26.29 -27.26
C ASP A 585 -22.20 26.97 -28.37
N LEU A 586 -23.22 26.29 -28.88
CA LEU A 586 -24.08 26.78 -29.95
C LEU A 586 -25.29 27.58 -29.44
N THR A 587 -25.42 27.78 -28.13
CA THR A 587 -26.58 28.44 -27.51
C THR A 587 -26.78 29.86 -28.09
N SER A 588 -25.72 30.65 -28.18
CA SER A 588 -25.76 32.00 -28.74
C SER A 588 -26.14 31.99 -30.23
N LEU A 589 -25.66 31.04 -30.99
CA LEU A 589 -26.00 30.85 -32.41
C LEU A 589 -27.47 30.48 -32.58
N CYS A 590 -27.99 29.58 -31.73
CA CYS A 590 -29.41 29.22 -31.76
C CYS A 590 -30.31 30.41 -31.40
N LEU A 591 -29.93 31.22 -30.41
CA LEU A 591 -30.66 32.43 -30.08
C LEU A 591 -30.63 33.46 -31.22
N ALA A 592 -29.48 33.66 -31.85
CA ALA A 592 -29.35 34.55 -33.00
C ALA A 592 -30.21 34.09 -34.18
N LEU A 593 -30.24 32.79 -34.47
CA LEU A 593 -31.10 32.21 -35.53
C LEU A 593 -32.59 32.36 -35.19
N SER A 594 -32.99 32.16 -33.93
CA SER A 594 -34.36 32.40 -33.46
C SER A 594 -34.76 33.84 -33.67
N LEU A 595 -33.93 34.79 -33.25
CA LEU A 595 -34.16 36.23 -33.44
C LEU A 595 -34.23 36.62 -34.91
N LEU A 596 -33.35 36.07 -35.76
CA LEU A 596 -33.34 36.29 -37.19
C LEU A 596 -34.65 35.81 -37.83
N CYS A 597 -35.16 34.64 -37.45
CA CYS A 597 -36.46 34.13 -37.92
C CYS A 597 -37.60 35.06 -37.54
N LEU A 598 -37.63 35.58 -36.30
CA LEU A 598 -38.66 36.54 -35.84
C LEU A 598 -38.58 37.88 -36.57
N LEU A 599 -37.38 38.42 -36.77
CA LEU A 599 -37.16 39.68 -37.49
C LEU A 599 -37.58 39.54 -38.96
N THR A 600 -37.19 38.45 -39.63
CA THR A 600 -37.57 38.20 -41.01
C THR A 600 -39.08 38.01 -41.16
N GLU A 601 -39.71 37.30 -40.24
CA GLU A 601 -41.17 37.19 -40.19
C GLU A 601 -41.84 38.56 -40.02
N SER A 602 -41.38 39.38 -39.10
CA SER A 602 -41.91 40.72 -38.83
C SER A 602 -41.78 41.64 -40.04
N ILE A 603 -40.61 41.64 -40.69
CA ILE A 603 -40.37 42.45 -41.90
C ILE A 603 -41.27 41.93 -43.03
N PHE A 604 -41.39 40.63 -43.20
CA PHE A 604 -42.18 40.04 -44.26
C PHE A 604 -43.67 40.31 -44.06
N THR A 605 -44.19 40.24 -42.83
CA THR A 605 -45.58 40.59 -42.49
C THR A 605 -45.84 42.06 -42.69
N PHE A 606 -44.89 42.94 -42.35
CA PHE A 606 -45.01 44.39 -42.56
C PHE A 606 -45.05 44.73 -44.07
N ILE A 607 -44.20 44.13 -44.89
CA ILE A 607 -44.21 44.33 -46.34
C ILE A 607 -45.54 43.87 -46.96
N LEU A 608 -46.08 42.75 -46.47
CA LEU A 608 -47.38 42.25 -46.91
C LEU A 608 -48.53 43.16 -46.52
N TRP A 609 -48.47 43.69 -45.32
CA TRP A 609 -49.48 44.67 -44.84
C TRP A 609 -49.44 45.98 -45.64
N LYS A 610 -48.24 46.48 -45.97
CA LYS A 610 -48.05 47.68 -46.80
C LYS A 610 -48.51 47.48 -48.24
N ARG A 611 -48.44 46.25 -48.77
CA ARG A 611 -48.92 45.91 -50.13
C ARG A 611 -50.44 45.63 -50.20
N ALA A 612 -51.06 45.43 -49.04
CA ALA A 612 -52.50 45.17 -48.94
C ALA A 612 -53.34 46.46 -48.68
N ARG A 613 -52.63 47.54 -48.32
CA ARG A 613 -53.16 48.94 -48.35
C ARG A 613 -52.87 49.57 -49.71
#